data_9b7cc4c016481899254771530a28c560
#
_entry.id   9b7cc4c016481899254771530a28c560
#
_cell.length_a   1.000
_cell.length_b   1.000
_cell.length_c   1.000
_cell.angle_alpha   90.00
_cell.angle_beta   90.00
_cell.angle_gamma   90.00
#
_symmetry.space_group_name_H-M   'P 1'
#
loop_
_entity.id
_entity.type
_entity.pdbx_description
1 polymer ?
#
loop_
_entity_poly.entity_id
_entity_poly.type
_entity_poly.pdbx_seq_one_letter_code
_entity_poly.pdbx_strand_id
1 'polypeptide(L)'
;MKKYKLSLIVLAGGLGSRFGGNKQIAEIPGLNCTTMELSIADAYRAGVTQVVLIINQAVRSEIERTILPRLPSDLDVLLVEQHIEQVPEQFKATLAQRKKPWGTGHALLCAKAHINNPAIVITADDYYGKSSFVLLSEHFKRSAEWAMVGYPIIDTLSEHGGVNRGVCNIADGKLVAVTEYLNIQQQSEHIFGDNPQGLREKISPNSLGSMSFWAVSYTHLTLPTNREV
;
A
#
# COMPACT_ATOMS: atom_id res chain seq x y z
N MET A 1 -1.20 30.51 8.53
CA MET A 1 -1.57 29.48 7.53
C MET A 1 -1.69 28.14 8.24
N LYS A 2 -2.83 27.44 8.16
CA LYS A 2 -2.93 26.07 8.68
C LYS A 2 -1.93 25.22 7.88
N LYS A 3 -0.95 24.63 8.57
CA LYS A 3 0.02 23.71 7.95
C LYS A 3 -0.79 22.55 7.37
N TYR A 4 -0.71 22.31 6.08
CA TYR A 4 -1.35 21.17 5.41
C TYR A 4 -0.82 19.89 6.06
N LYS A 5 -1.73 19.05 6.57
CA LYS A 5 -1.36 17.77 7.17
C LYS A 5 -1.62 16.65 6.19
N LEU A 6 -0.67 15.77 6.04
CA LEU A 6 -0.72 14.59 5.21
C LEU A 6 -0.24 13.39 6.01
N SER A 7 -1.00 12.32 6.01
CA SER A 7 -0.61 11.08 6.68
C SER A 7 -0.10 10.04 5.68
N LEU A 8 0.75 9.15 6.15
CA LEU A 8 1.13 7.91 5.47
C LEU A 8 0.57 6.73 6.27
N ILE A 9 -0.14 5.84 5.61
CA ILE A 9 -0.57 4.56 6.17
C ILE A 9 0.29 3.47 5.55
N VAL A 10 1.02 2.73 6.35
CA VAL A 10 1.88 1.63 5.90
C VAL A 10 1.26 0.31 6.32
N LEU A 11 0.94 -0.53 5.36
CA LEU A 11 0.35 -1.85 5.57
C LEU A 11 1.46 -2.87 5.83
N ALA A 12 1.78 -3.12 7.09
CA ALA A 12 2.84 -4.02 7.55
C ALA A 12 2.29 -5.22 8.36
N GLY A 13 0.99 -5.46 8.35
CA GLY A 13 0.33 -6.54 9.09
C GLY A 13 0.35 -7.92 8.41
N GLY A 14 0.91 -8.03 7.22
CA GLY A 14 0.99 -9.29 6.47
C GLY A 14 1.82 -10.35 7.21
N LEU A 15 1.38 -11.63 7.16
CA LEU A 15 2.04 -12.73 7.88
C LEU A 15 3.36 -13.20 7.26
N GLY A 16 3.76 -12.66 6.10
CA GLY A 16 5.06 -12.98 5.46
C GLY A 16 5.37 -14.47 5.25
N SER A 17 4.33 -15.32 5.21
CA SER A 17 4.42 -16.78 5.33
C SER A 17 5.31 -17.51 4.29
N ARG A 18 5.71 -16.82 3.24
CA ARG A 18 6.53 -17.42 2.16
C ARG A 18 8.05 -17.23 2.36
N PHE A 19 8.48 -16.39 3.33
CA PHE A 19 9.89 -15.99 3.48
C PHE A 19 10.59 -16.54 4.74
N GLY A 20 9.90 -17.35 5.55
CA GLY A 20 10.49 -17.91 6.78
C GLY A 20 10.88 -16.88 7.85
N GLY A 21 10.50 -15.60 7.68
CA GLY A 21 10.80 -14.49 8.60
C GLY A 21 9.89 -13.29 8.33
N ASN A 22 10.04 -12.24 9.12
CA ASN A 22 9.26 -11.00 8.99
C ASN A 22 9.78 -10.16 7.81
N LYS A 23 9.31 -10.44 6.60
CA LYS A 23 9.71 -9.73 5.36
C LYS A 23 9.60 -8.19 5.48
N GLN A 24 8.64 -7.71 6.28
CA GLN A 24 8.38 -6.28 6.46
C GLN A 24 9.52 -5.51 7.15
N ILE A 25 10.38 -6.22 7.89
CA ILE A 25 11.51 -5.66 8.64
C ILE A 25 12.86 -6.16 8.14
N ALA A 26 12.87 -6.88 6.99
CA ALA A 26 14.12 -7.32 6.37
C ALA A 26 14.89 -6.12 5.83
N GLU A 27 16.16 -6.01 6.20
CA GLU A 27 17.04 -4.95 5.70
C GLU A 27 17.43 -5.21 4.24
N ILE A 28 17.52 -4.12 3.48
CA ILE A 28 18.00 -4.17 2.10
C ILE A 28 19.53 -4.38 2.14
N PRO A 29 20.05 -5.41 1.47
CA PRO A 29 21.48 -5.65 1.44
C PRO A 29 22.28 -4.40 1.03
N GLY A 30 23.24 -4.02 1.85
CA GLY A 30 24.13 -2.88 1.60
C GLY A 30 23.57 -1.50 1.96
N LEU A 31 22.30 -1.38 2.39
CA LEU A 31 21.72 -0.09 2.78
C LEU A 31 21.47 0.05 4.29
N ASN A 32 21.54 -1.04 5.05
CA ASN A 32 21.25 -1.05 6.50
C ASN A 32 19.92 -0.41 6.89
N CYS A 33 18.93 -0.48 6.01
CA CYS A 33 17.57 0.00 6.24
C CYS A 33 16.57 -0.91 5.53
N THR A 34 15.31 -0.87 5.94
CA THR A 34 14.23 -1.61 5.32
C THR A 34 13.59 -0.82 4.17
N THR A 35 12.87 -1.49 3.27
CA THR A 35 12.06 -0.84 2.22
C THR A 35 11.05 0.14 2.83
N MET A 36 10.45 -0.23 3.98
CA MET A 36 9.52 0.61 4.71
C MET A 36 10.17 1.91 5.20
N GLU A 37 11.39 1.86 5.74
CA GLU A 37 12.11 3.05 6.19
C GLU A 37 12.45 4.00 5.04
N LEU A 38 12.85 3.46 3.87
CA LEU A 38 13.07 4.27 2.68
C LEU A 38 11.77 4.98 2.25
N SER A 39 10.67 4.25 2.20
CA SER A 39 9.36 4.80 1.85
C SER A 39 8.90 5.87 2.83
N ILE A 40 9.09 5.66 4.14
CA ILE A 40 8.79 6.66 5.18
C ILE A 40 9.66 7.91 5.01
N ALA A 41 10.96 7.75 4.77
CA ALA A 41 11.87 8.86 4.58
C ALA A 41 11.50 9.70 3.33
N ASP A 42 11.12 9.06 2.23
CA ASP A 42 10.67 9.76 1.02
C ASP A 42 9.33 10.45 1.21
N ALA A 43 8.39 9.84 1.92
CA ALA A 43 7.12 10.44 2.29
C ALA A 43 7.31 11.67 3.21
N TYR A 44 8.19 11.57 4.22
CA TYR A 44 8.54 12.68 5.10
C TYR A 44 9.11 13.87 4.33
N ARG A 45 10.05 13.63 3.41
CA ARG A 45 10.59 14.68 2.51
C ARG A 45 9.53 15.28 1.60
N ALA A 46 8.51 14.51 1.21
CA ALA A 46 7.37 15.00 0.44
C ALA A 46 6.33 15.76 1.28
N GLY A 47 6.53 15.88 2.60
CA GLY A 47 5.68 16.68 3.49
C GLY A 47 4.67 15.89 4.32
N VAL A 48 4.78 14.57 4.38
CA VAL A 48 4.05 13.76 5.37
C VAL A 48 4.47 14.15 6.77
N THR A 49 3.49 14.33 7.66
CA THR A 49 3.69 14.75 9.06
C THR A 49 3.28 13.70 10.08
N GLN A 50 2.57 12.65 9.63
CA GLN A 50 2.13 11.54 10.47
C GLN A 50 2.27 10.23 9.70
N VAL A 51 2.73 9.19 10.39
CA VAL A 51 2.80 7.82 9.86
C VAL A 51 1.98 6.89 10.76
N VAL A 52 1.10 6.10 10.18
CA VAL A 52 0.36 5.04 10.87
C VAL A 52 0.82 3.70 10.30
N LEU A 53 1.56 2.96 11.11
CA LEU A 53 2.03 1.61 10.76
C LEU A 53 0.97 0.59 11.20
N ILE A 54 0.32 -0.05 10.25
CA ILE A 54 -0.62 -1.15 10.54
C ILE A 54 0.18 -2.44 10.59
N ILE A 55 0.29 -3.01 11.78
CA ILE A 55 1.16 -4.14 12.08
C ILE A 55 0.36 -5.33 12.62
N ASN A 56 0.97 -6.50 12.66
CA ASN A 56 0.54 -7.58 13.53
C ASN A 56 1.33 -7.54 14.85
N GLN A 57 0.79 -8.13 15.90
CA GLN A 57 1.40 -8.14 17.23
C GLN A 57 2.82 -8.73 17.22
N ALA A 58 3.09 -9.73 16.38
CA ALA A 58 4.38 -10.44 16.37
C ALA A 58 5.57 -9.56 15.96
N VAL A 59 5.35 -8.50 15.18
CA VAL A 59 6.42 -7.60 14.72
C VAL A 59 6.56 -6.32 15.55
N ARG A 60 5.65 -6.06 16.50
CA ARG A 60 5.62 -4.82 17.29
C ARG A 60 6.96 -4.53 17.96
N SER A 61 7.42 -5.44 18.81
CA SER A 61 8.64 -5.24 19.58
C SER A 61 9.88 -5.02 18.70
N GLU A 62 9.92 -5.68 17.56
CA GLU A 62 11.03 -5.51 16.61
C GLU A 62 11.00 -4.12 15.97
N ILE A 63 9.82 -3.65 15.54
CA ILE A 63 9.64 -2.31 14.97
C ILE A 63 9.99 -1.23 16.01
N GLU A 64 9.52 -1.37 17.25
CA GLU A 64 9.82 -0.44 18.33
C GLU A 64 11.32 -0.36 18.64
N ARG A 65 12.02 -1.49 18.57
CA ARG A 65 13.46 -1.58 18.87
C ARG A 65 14.35 -1.15 17.70
N THR A 66 13.99 -1.46 16.46
CA THR A 66 14.92 -1.32 15.32
C THR A 66 14.52 -0.24 14.32
N ILE A 67 13.23 0.01 14.12
CA ILE A 67 12.73 0.93 13.10
C ILE A 67 12.46 2.32 13.69
N LEU A 68 11.65 2.42 14.76
CA LEU A 68 11.25 3.71 15.31
C LEU A 68 12.43 4.60 15.68
N PRO A 69 13.53 4.11 16.30
CA PRO A 69 14.67 4.98 16.66
C PRO A 69 15.41 5.58 15.45
N ARG A 70 15.22 5.03 14.26
CA ARG A 70 15.88 5.48 13.01
C ARG A 70 15.02 6.47 12.20
N LEU A 71 13.76 6.67 12.59
CA LEU A 71 12.86 7.62 11.94
C LEU A 71 13.10 9.06 12.44
N PRO A 72 12.72 10.10 11.65
CA PRO A 72 12.82 11.49 12.09
C PRO A 72 12.10 11.73 13.42
N SER A 73 12.75 12.42 14.36
CA SER A 73 12.24 12.62 15.73
C SER A 73 11.02 13.53 15.81
N ASP A 74 10.77 14.34 14.79
CA ASP A 74 9.61 15.24 14.67
C ASP A 74 8.46 14.63 13.85
N LEU A 75 8.61 13.39 13.37
CA LEU A 75 7.58 12.65 12.67
C LEU A 75 6.66 11.97 13.70
N ASP A 76 5.35 12.28 13.63
CA ASP A 76 4.35 11.60 14.45
C ASP A 76 4.13 10.17 13.94
N VAL A 77 4.54 9.16 14.73
CA VAL A 77 4.45 7.74 14.32
C VAL A 77 3.58 6.95 15.29
N LEU A 78 2.55 6.32 14.76
CA LEU A 78 1.61 5.47 15.50
C LEU A 78 1.71 4.02 15.03
N LEU A 79 1.79 3.09 15.97
CA LEU A 79 1.66 1.65 15.72
C LEU A 79 0.22 1.22 16.00
N VAL A 80 -0.47 0.70 15.00
CA VAL A 80 -1.84 0.19 15.11
C VAL A 80 -1.86 -1.29 14.78
N GLU A 81 -2.32 -2.10 15.69
CA GLU A 81 -2.43 -3.54 15.47
C GLU A 81 -3.70 -3.88 14.70
N GLN A 82 -3.57 -4.72 13.67
CA GLN A 82 -4.68 -5.28 12.94
C GLN A 82 -5.19 -6.53 13.66
N HIS A 83 -6.21 -6.37 14.50
CA HIS A 83 -6.85 -7.50 15.17
C HIS A 83 -8.02 -8.05 14.36
N ILE A 84 -8.08 -9.36 14.24
CA ILE A 84 -9.11 -10.08 13.45
C ILE A 84 -10.54 -9.76 13.92
N GLU A 85 -10.70 -9.46 15.22
CA GLU A 85 -11.97 -9.17 15.87
C GLU A 85 -12.48 -7.74 15.63
N GLN A 86 -11.64 -6.86 15.14
CA GLN A 86 -11.98 -5.44 14.86
C GLN A 86 -12.79 -5.31 13.58
N VAL A 87 -13.96 -5.92 13.53
CA VAL A 87 -14.86 -5.89 12.37
C VAL A 87 -16.21 -5.30 12.74
N PRO A 88 -16.93 -4.69 11.79
CA PRO A 88 -18.31 -4.28 12.00
C PRO A 88 -19.19 -5.45 12.47
N GLU A 89 -20.23 -5.15 13.28
CA GLU A 89 -21.08 -6.14 13.92
C GLU A 89 -21.61 -7.20 12.97
N GLN A 90 -22.03 -6.78 11.78
CA GLN A 90 -22.59 -7.66 10.73
C GLN A 90 -21.62 -8.77 10.26
N PHE A 91 -20.31 -8.61 10.49
CA PHE A 91 -19.31 -9.62 10.09
C PHE A 91 -18.83 -10.49 11.24
N LYS A 92 -19.25 -10.23 12.48
CA LYS A 92 -18.79 -10.98 13.66
C LYS A 92 -19.13 -12.48 13.59
N ALA A 93 -20.25 -12.86 12.99
CA ALA A 93 -20.63 -14.25 12.82
C ALA A 93 -19.62 -15.07 11.98
N THR A 94 -18.84 -14.41 11.12
CA THR A 94 -17.84 -15.08 10.27
C THR A 94 -16.48 -15.25 10.95
N LEU A 95 -16.28 -14.68 12.15
CA LEU A 95 -15.00 -14.72 12.88
C LEU A 95 -14.62 -16.15 13.28
N ALA A 96 -15.57 -16.98 13.69
CA ALA A 96 -15.32 -18.34 14.19
C ALA A 96 -14.57 -19.25 13.18
N GLN A 97 -14.69 -18.97 11.89
CA GLN A 97 -14.08 -19.76 10.82
C GLN A 97 -12.78 -19.11 10.27
N ARG A 98 -12.42 -17.88 10.74
CA ARG A 98 -11.35 -17.13 10.14
C ARG A 98 -10.05 -17.23 10.91
N LYS A 99 -8.98 -17.65 10.20
CA LYS A 99 -7.62 -17.80 10.76
C LYS A 99 -6.63 -16.76 10.21
N LYS A 100 -7.00 -16.00 9.20
CA LYS A 100 -6.12 -15.03 8.53
C LYS A 100 -6.67 -13.61 8.65
N PRO A 101 -5.83 -12.58 8.66
CA PRO A 101 -6.27 -11.18 8.59
C PRO A 101 -7.25 -10.96 7.42
N TRP A 102 -8.09 -9.92 7.56
CA TRP A 102 -9.15 -9.61 6.58
C TRP A 102 -8.65 -8.94 5.30
N GLY A 103 -7.37 -8.65 5.20
CA GLY A 103 -6.78 -7.98 4.05
C GLY A 103 -6.65 -6.46 4.23
N THR A 104 -6.31 -5.78 3.11
CA THR A 104 -5.89 -4.37 3.10
C THR A 104 -7.01 -3.40 3.47
N GLY A 105 -8.23 -3.65 3.02
CA GLY A 105 -9.40 -2.83 3.39
C GLY A 105 -9.66 -2.82 4.90
N HIS A 106 -9.56 -3.97 5.56
CA HIS A 106 -9.68 -4.06 7.01
C HIS A 106 -8.52 -3.36 7.73
N ALA A 107 -7.29 -3.49 7.22
CA ALA A 107 -6.16 -2.76 7.78
C ALA A 107 -6.41 -1.24 7.76
N LEU A 108 -6.97 -0.69 6.67
CA LEU A 108 -7.36 0.71 6.60
C LEU A 108 -8.46 1.08 7.60
N LEU A 109 -9.43 0.18 7.84
CA LEU A 109 -10.45 0.40 8.87
C LEU A 109 -9.84 0.48 10.27
N CYS A 110 -8.80 -0.29 10.58
CA CYS A 110 -8.07 -0.18 11.85
C CYS A 110 -7.38 1.18 12.00
N ALA A 111 -6.89 1.78 10.91
CA ALA A 111 -6.28 3.10 10.92
C ALA A 111 -7.29 4.26 11.09
N LYS A 112 -8.58 4.02 10.81
CA LYS A 112 -9.62 5.07 10.71
C LYS A 112 -9.66 6.02 11.91
N ALA A 113 -9.55 5.49 13.13
CA ALA A 113 -9.63 6.30 14.36
C ALA A 113 -8.42 7.23 14.54
N HIS A 114 -7.33 7.02 13.83
CA HIS A 114 -6.06 7.74 13.98
C HIS A 114 -5.79 8.71 12.82
N ILE A 115 -6.64 8.72 11.80
CA ILE A 115 -6.50 9.55 10.60
C ILE A 115 -7.63 10.57 10.54
N ASN A 116 -7.29 11.84 10.43
CA ASN A 116 -8.23 12.95 10.28
C ASN A 116 -7.88 13.92 9.12
N ASN A 117 -6.98 13.51 8.25
CA ASN A 117 -6.49 14.25 7.09
C ASN A 117 -6.28 13.30 5.90
N PRO A 118 -6.04 13.82 4.69
CA PRO A 118 -5.71 12.99 3.55
C PRO A 118 -4.53 12.06 3.85
N ALA A 119 -4.56 10.86 3.30
CA ALA A 119 -3.54 9.86 3.56
C ALA A 119 -3.05 9.19 2.27
N ILE A 120 -1.75 8.94 2.22
CA ILE A 120 -1.13 8.03 1.25
C ILE A 120 -1.11 6.64 1.88
N VAL A 121 -1.46 5.63 1.12
CA VAL A 121 -1.48 4.22 1.54
C VAL A 121 -0.45 3.44 0.75
N ILE A 122 0.42 2.69 1.44
CA ILE A 122 1.45 1.84 0.85
C ILE A 122 1.50 0.47 1.54
N THR A 123 2.11 -0.50 0.86
CA THR A 123 2.59 -1.74 1.49
C THR A 123 4.00 -1.55 2.05
N ALA A 124 4.38 -2.31 3.06
CA ALA A 124 5.68 -2.19 3.72
C ALA A 124 6.84 -2.78 2.91
N ASP A 125 6.55 -3.66 1.97
CA ASP A 125 7.52 -4.48 1.25
C ASP A 125 7.79 -4.06 -0.20
N ASP A 126 7.05 -3.05 -0.69
CA ASP A 126 7.26 -2.46 -2.01
C ASP A 126 7.95 -1.09 -1.91
N TYR A 127 8.79 -0.77 -2.90
CA TYR A 127 9.42 0.55 -3.03
C TYR A 127 8.78 1.33 -4.19
N TYR A 128 8.34 2.53 -3.89
CA TYR A 128 7.49 3.34 -4.79
C TYR A 128 8.22 4.48 -5.50
N GLY A 129 9.44 4.76 -5.08
CA GLY A 129 10.23 5.87 -5.62
C GLY A 129 9.83 7.24 -5.05
N LYS A 130 10.82 8.07 -4.82
CA LYS A 130 10.69 9.41 -4.21
C LYS A 130 9.70 10.32 -4.94
N SER A 131 9.73 10.32 -6.29
CA SER A 131 8.86 11.16 -7.12
C SER A 131 7.37 10.87 -6.92
N SER A 132 7.01 9.62 -6.65
CA SER A 132 5.63 9.19 -6.45
C SER A 132 5.01 9.82 -5.21
N PHE A 133 5.75 9.93 -4.11
CA PHE A 133 5.29 10.63 -2.90
C PHE A 133 5.10 12.13 -3.15
N VAL A 134 6.00 12.75 -3.90
CA VAL A 134 5.88 14.18 -4.27
C VAL A 134 4.62 14.39 -5.11
N LEU A 135 4.37 13.55 -6.11
CA LEU A 135 3.18 13.65 -6.98
C LEU A 135 1.88 13.59 -6.16
N LEU A 136 1.74 12.63 -5.24
CA LEU A 136 0.53 12.51 -4.43
C LEU A 136 0.40 13.64 -3.38
N SER A 137 1.51 14.11 -2.82
CA SER A 137 1.50 15.27 -1.92
C SER A 137 1.03 16.53 -2.65
N GLU A 138 1.53 16.79 -3.85
CA GLU A 138 1.12 17.92 -4.69
C GLU A 138 -0.34 17.80 -5.17
N HIS A 139 -0.80 16.57 -5.44
CA HIS A 139 -2.20 16.31 -5.78
C HIS A 139 -3.12 16.81 -4.68
N PHE A 140 -2.90 16.43 -3.43
CA PHE A 140 -3.75 16.82 -2.32
C PHE A 140 -3.69 18.30 -1.93
N LYS A 141 -2.70 19.05 -2.39
CA LYS A 141 -2.70 20.52 -2.27
C LYS A 141 -3.71 21.19 -3.21
N ARG A 142 -4.17 20.49 -4.25
CA ARG A 142 -5.01 21.01 -5.33
C ARG A 142 -6.37 20.33 -5.43
N SER A 143 -6.49 19.10 -4.95
CA SER A 143 -7.69 18.27 -5.08
C SER A 143 -7.93 17.44 -3.81
N ALA A 144 -9.19 17.17 -3.50
CA ALA A 144 -9.60 16.20 -2.49
C ALA A 144 -10.00 14.85 -3.10
N GLU A 145 -9.87 14.69 -4.41
CA GLU A 145 -10.18 13.44 -5.09
C GLU A 145 -9.14 12.35 -4.75
N TRP A 146 -9.56 11.11 -4.81
CA TRP A 146 -8.65 9.99 -4.75
C TRP A 146 -7.69 10.01 -5.94
N ALA A 147 -6.49 9.53 -5.70
CA ALA A 147 -5.50 9.37 -6.74
C ALA A 147 -4.70 8.09 -6.50
N MET A 148 -4.05 7.63 -7.55
CA MET A 148 -3.04 6.59 -7.47
C MET A 148 -1.89 6.92 -8.41
N VAL A 149 -0.72 6.39 -8.13
CA VAL A 149 0.38 6.37 -9.09
C VAL A 149 0.36 5.03 -9.80
N GLY A 150 0.22 5.06 -11.13
CA GLY A 150 0.43 3.91 -11.98
C GLY A 150 1.88 3.83 -12.43
N TYR A 151 2.42 2.63 -12.49
CA TYR A 151 3.81 2.35 -12.90
C TYR A 151 3.79 1.62 -14.23
N PRO A 152 4.66 1.95 -15.21
CA PRO A 152 4.78 1.14 -16.41
C PRO A 152 4.98 -0.33 -16.04
N ILE A 153 4.24 -1.22 -16.67
CA ILE A 153 4.29 -2.67 -16.34
C ILE A 153 5.72 -3.19 -16.44
N ILE A 154 6.48 -2.72 -17.42
CA ILE A 154 7.88 -3.11 -17.62
C ILE A 154 8.73 -2.86 -16.36
N ASP A 155 8.48 -1.78 -15.63
CA ASP A 155 9.23 -1.38 -14.43
C ASP A 155 8.79 -2.17 -13.17
N THR A 156 7.75 -3.01 -13.28
CA THR A 156 7.19 -3.77 -12.15
C THR A 156 7.43 -5.27 -12.26
N LEU A 157 8.18 -5.70 -13.26
CA LEU A 157 8.50 -7.12 -13.49
C LEU A 157 9.55 -7.63 -12.49
N SER A 158 9.67 -8.94 -12.40
CA SER A 158 10.67 -9.62 -11.58
C SER A 158 11.53 -10.53 -12.45
N GLU A 159 12.83 -10.54 -12.19
CA GLU A 159 13.77 -11.51 -12.80
C GLU A 159 13.57 -12.93 -12.26
N HIS A 160 12.86 -13.08 -11.14
CA HIS A 160 12.69 -14.35 -10.44
C HIS A 160 11.35 -15.05 -10.71
N GLY A 161 10.62 -14.61 -11.74
CA GLY A 161 9.36 -15.26 -12.15
C GLY A 161 8.22 -14.27 -12.42
N GLY A 162 7.04 -14.81 -12.67
CA GLY A 162 5.85 -14.01 -12.96
C GLY A 162 5.34 -13.23 -11.77
N VAL A 163 4.87 -12.02 -12.02
CA VAL A 163 4.25 -11.15 -11.02
C VAL A 163 2.75 -11.02 -11.28
N ASN A 164 1.99 -10.72 -10.25
CA ASN A 164 0.57 -10.38 -10.37
C ASN A 164 0.40 -8.88 -10.21
N ARG A 165 -0.33 -8.23 -11.12
CA ARG A 165 -0.57 -6.78 -11.10
C ARG A 165 -1.98 -6.45 -11.57
N GLY A 166 -2.56 -5.45 -10.96
CA GLY A 166 -3.73 -4.79 -11.50
C GLY A 166 -3.34 -3.87 -12.67
N VAL A 167 -3.70 -4.22 -13.88
CA VAL A 167 -3.48 -3.37 -15.06
C VAL A 167 -4.57 -2.31 -15.12
N CYS A 168 -4.17 -1.04 -15.16
CA CYS A 168 -5.05 0.11 -15.10
C CYS A 168 -5.62 0.45 -16.49
N ASN A 169 -6.93 0.62 -16.56
CA ASN A 169 -7.61 1.26 -17.68
C ASN A 169 -7.86 2.74 -17.33
N ILE A 170 -7.36 3.65 -18.16
CA ILE A 170 -7.39 5.09 -17.91
C ILE A 170 -8.05 5.80 -19.08
N ALA A 171 -9.00 6.66 -18.79
CA ALA A 171 -9.62 7.57 -19.75
C ALA A 171 -9.61 8.99 -19.18
N ASP A 172 -9.19 9.97 -19.98
CA ASP A 172 -9.13 11.40 -19.62
C ASP A 172 -8.37 11.66 -18.29
N GLY A 173 -7.28 10.92 -18.07
CA GLY A 173 -6.47 11.03 -16.84
C GLY A 173 -7.12 10.43 -15.59
N LYS A 174 -8.27 9.76 -15.72
CA LYS A 174 -8.98 9.11 -14.62
C LYS A 174 -8.91 7.59 -14.73
N LEU A 175 -8.75 6.94 -13.60
CA LEU A 175 -8.82 5.48 -13.49
C LEU A 175 -10.28 5.03 -13.72
N VAL A 176 -10.51 4.24 -14.75
CA VAL A 176 -11.83 3.68 -15.09
C VAL A 176 -12.00 2.29 -14.50
N ALA A 177 -10.96 1.46 -14.60
CA ALA A 177 -10.96 0.10 -14.09
C ALA A 177 -9.54 -0.38 -13.79
N VAL A 178 -9.45 -1.40 -12.95
CA VAL A 178 -8.23 -2.17 -12.70
C VAL A 178 -8.56 -3.63 -12.99
N THR A 179 -7.82 -4.25 -13.89
CA THR A 179 -7.98 -5.66 -14.23
C THR A 179 -6.78 -6.43 -13.68
N GLU A 180 -7.01 -7.40 -12.82
CA GLU A 180 -5.94 -8.23 -12.27
C GLU A 180 -5.44 -9.20 -13.34
N TYR A 181 -4.14 -9.15 -13.63
CA TYR A 181 -3.43 -10.11 -14.44
C TYR A 181 -2.47 -10.92 -13.58
N LEU A 182 -2.48 -12.22 -13.77
CA LEU A 182 -1.60 -13.14 -13.05
C LEU A 182 -0.40 -13.50 -13.93
N ASN A 183 0.68 -13.92 -13.28
CA ASN A 183 1.85 -14.49 -13.93
C ASN A 183 2.39 -13.62 -15.09
N ILE A 184 2.44 -12.29 -14.85
CA ILE A 184 2.99 -11.36 -15.85
C ILE A 184 4.49 -11.57 -15.94
N GLN A 185 4.97 -11.83 -17.15
CA GLN A 185 6.38 -12.09 -17.44
C GLN A 185 6.77 -11.49 -18.78
N GLN A 186 8.02 -11.09 -18.88
CA GLN A 186 8.64 -10.80 -20.17
C GLN A 186 9.06 -12.12 -20.83
N GLN A 187 8.67 -12.31 -22.09
CA GLN A 187 9.08 -13.42 -22.95
C GLN A 187 9.62 -12.82 -24.25
N SER A 188 10.93 -12.90 -24.42
CA SER A 188 11.64 -12.20 -25.50
C SER A 188 11.35 -10.69 -25.46
N GLU A 189 10.81 -10.13 -26.55
CA GLU A 189 10.51 -8.67 -26.64
C GLU A 189 9.11 -8.30 -26.15
N HIS A 190 8.33 -9.26 -25.64
CA HIS A 190 6.92 -9.05 -25.30
C HIS A 190 6.62 -9.40 -23.85
N ILE A 191 5.64 -8.70 -23.29
CA ILE A 191 5.11 -8.99 -21.96
C ILE A 191 3.78 -9.72 -22.11
N PHE A 192 3.60 -10.81 -21.37
CA PHE A 192 2.37 -11.59 -21.32
C PHE A 192 1.89 -11.73 -19.88
N GLY A 193 0.59 -11.85 -19.70
CA GLY A 193 -0.05 -12.14 -18.42
C GLY A 193 -1.33 -12.95 -18.63
N ASP A 194 -1.78 -13.62 -17.58
CA ASP A 194 -3.02 -14.39 -17.62
C ASP A 194 -4.16 -13.48 -17.12
N ASN A 195 -5.15 -13.23 -17.96
CA ASN A 195 -6.32 -12.39 -17.65
C ASN A 195 -7.26 -13.08 -16.64
N PRO A 196 -8.33 -12.41 -16.14
CA PRO A 196 -9.27 -13.01 -15.19
C PRO A 196 -9.99 -14.27 -15.69
N GLN A 197 -10.04 -14.49 -17.00
CA GLN A 197 -10.58 -15.69 -17.63
C GLN A 197 -9.55 -16.83 -17.76
N GLY A 198 -8.30 -16.59 -17.32
CA GLY A 198 -7.20 -17.53 -17.42
C GLY A 198 -6.57 -17.61 -18.83
N LEU A 199 -6.88 -16.67 -19.71
CA LEU A 199 -6.29 -16.60 -21.04
C LEU A 199 -4.99 -15.80 -21.01
N ARG A 200 -3.96 -16.35 -21.67
CA ARG A 200 -2.67 -15.69 -21.81
C ARG A 200 -2.73 -14.61 -22.88
N GLU A 201 -2.49 -13.37 -22.50
CA GLU A 201 -2.58 -12.21 -23.38
C GLU A 201 -1.31 -11.37 -23.37
N LYS A 202 -1.07 -10.68 -24.49
CA LYS A 202 0.01 -9.69 -24.59
C LYS A 202 -0.40 -8.41 -23.89
N ILE A 203 0.49 -7.92 -23.02
CA ILE A 203 0.32 -6.64 -22.30
C ILE A 203 1.31 -5.64 -22.87
N SER A 204 0.87 -4.40 -23.12
CA SER A 204 1.78 -3.34 -23.55
C SER A 204 2.78 -3.02 -22.44
N PRO A 205 4.08 -2.85 -22.73
CA PRO A 205 5.09 -2.43 -21.75
C PRO A 205 4.74 -1.12 -21.06
N ASN A 206 4.06 -0.22 -21.79
CA ASN A 206 3.63 1.10 -21.31
C ASN A 206 2.27 1.09 -20.61
N SER A 207 1.57 -0.04 -20.53
CA SER A 207 0.38 -0.15 -19.69
C SER A 207 0.75 0.16 -18.26
N LEU A 208 -0.10 0.90 -17.55
CA LEU A 208 0.14 1.23 -16.16
C LEU A 208 -0.37 0.14 -15.23
N GLY A 209 0.48 -0.31 -14.34
CA GLY A 209 0.16 -1.25 -13.28
C GLY A 209 -0.06 -0.55 -11.94
N SER A 210 -1.03 -1.05 -11.16
CA SER A 210 -1.23 -0.67 -9.78
C SER A 210 -0.27 -1.44 -8.88
N MET A 211 0.50 -0.70 -8.07
CA MET A 211 1.38 -1.22 -7.02
C MET A 211 0.81 -1.00 -5.63
N SER A 212 -0.52 -0.86 -5.50
CA SER A 212 -1.18 -0.54 -4.24
C SER A 212 -0.72 0.77 -3.59
N PHE A 213 -0.37 1.76 -4.40
CA PHE A 213 0.04 3.09 -3.99
C PHE A 213 -1.10 4.08 -4.20
N TRP A 214 -1.86 4.35 -3.14
CA TRP A 214 -3.10 5.10 -3.19
C TRP A 214 -3.04 6.37 -2.37
N ALA A 215 -3.73 7.39 -2.82
CA ALA A 215 -4.01 8.61 -2.09
C ALA A 215 -5.52 8.70 -1.83
N VAL A 216 -5.91 8.74 -0.55
CA VAL A 216 -7.31 8.70 -0.12
C VAL A 216 -7.66 9.93 0.71
N SER A 217 -8.84 10.51 0.49
CA SER A 217 -9.32 11.59 1.34
C SER A 217 -9.92 11.04 2.63
N TYR A 218 -9.81 11.81 3.71
CA TYR A 218 -10.36 11.45 5.02
C TYR A 218 -11.86 11.14 4.97
N THR A 219 -12.64 11.91 4.22
CA THR A 219 -14.10 11.73 4.14
C THR A 219 -14.50 10.34 3.67
N HIS A 220 -13.73 9.73 2.77
CA HIS A 220 -14.00 8.38 2.28
C HIS A 220 -13.61 7.28 3.26
N LEU A 221 -12.59 7.51 4.09
CA LEU A 221 -12.23 6.60 5.19
C LEU A 221 -13.31 6.56 6.28
N THR A 222 -14.14 7.61 6.37
CA THR A 222 -15.16 7.76 7.41
C THR A 222 -16.58 7.39 6.96
N LEU A 223 -16.85 7.35 5.65
CA LEU A 223 -18.16 6.95 5.15
C LEU A 223 -18.40 5.45 5.43
N PRO A 224 -19.61 5.09 5.93
CA PRO A 224 -19.98 3.69 5.99
C PRO A 224 -19.97 3.12 4.58
N THR A 225 -19.30 1.99 4.39
CA THR A 225 -19.25 1.25 3.12
C THR A 225 -20.57 0.52 2.87
N ASN A 226 -21.69 1.25 2.91
CA ASN A 226 -23.02 0.77 2.52
C ASN A 226 -23.24 0.99 1.02
N ARG A 227 -22.29 0.62 0.20
CA ARG A 227 -22.56 0.35 -1.21
C ARG A 227 -22.28 -1.11 -1.41
N GLU A 228 -23.35 -1.86 -1.45
CA GLU A 228 -23.39 -3.20 -2.03
C GLU A 228 -22.73 -3.15 -3.41
N VAL A 229 -21.76 -4.04 -3.61
CA VAL A 229 -21.27 -4.43 -4.94
C VAL A 229 -21.94 -5.74 -5.27
#